data_9f2d1627f4d9a23a5f8cd170f75986b3
#
_entry.id   9f2d1627f4d9a23a5f8cd170f75986b3
#
_cell.length_a   1.000
_cell.length_b   1.000
_cell.length_c   1.000
_cell.angle_alpha   90.00
_cell.angle_beta   90.00
_cell.angle_gamma   90.00
#
_symmetry.space_group_name_H-M   'P 1'
#
loop_
_entity.id
_entity.type
_entity.pdbx_description
1 polymer ?
#
loop_
_entity_poly.entity_id
_entity_poly.type
_entity_poly.pdbx_seq_one_letter_code
_entity_poly.pdbx_strand_id
1 'polypeptide(L)'
;MRKIIGLLILLVAFVSCEGPMGPEGPMGPQGPSGSGGNVVEGWRNVTMTVKSNDWKLIDNADGNSIYMYEFEWSELTKNVFENGIVLGHLYTKVGDVETLTPLPYVFHRKDKDGNTWTETYTYDYNPGWVAFYATYSDFFVDEKPQEMTFRISILW
;
A
#
# COMPACT_ATOMS: atom_id res chain seq x y z
N MET A 1 28.91 -0.53 -70.53
CA MET A 1 29.63 -1.07 -69.35
C MET A 1 30.38 0.00 -68.55
N ARG A 2 31.11 0.93 -69.20
CA ARG A 2 31.88 2.02 -68.48
C ARG A 2 31.04 2.96 -67.63
N LYS A 3 29.76 3.22 -67.97
CA LYS A 3 28.87 4.09 -67.22
C LYS A 3 28.27 3.45 -65.95
N ILE A 4 28.14 2.12 -65.95
CA ILE A 4 27.63 1.36 -64.81
C ILE A 4 28.69 1.25 -63.69
N ILE A 5 29.98 1.14 -64.10
CA ILE A 5 31.09 1.07 -63.12
C ILE A 5 31.24 2.43 -62.38
N GLY A 6 31.03 3.55 -63.08
CA GLY A 6 31.04 4.89 -62.44
C GLY A 6 29.91 5.10 -61.42
N LEU A 7 28.72 4.53 -61.68
CA LEU A 7 27.60 4.59 -60.81
C LEU A 7 27.79 3.72 -59.54
N LEU A 8 28.45 2.55 -59.73
CA LEU A 8 28.75 1.65 -58.62
C LEU A 8 29.80 2.22 -57.66
N ILE A 9 30.81 2.95 -58.20
CA ILE A 9 31.82 3.61 -57.34
C ILE A 9 31.21 4.77 -56.57
N LEU A 10 30.23 5.48 -57.15
CA LEU A 10 29.56 6.60 -56.47
C LEU A 10 28.67 6.08 -55.29
N LEU A 11 28.07 4.88 -55.40
CA LEU A 11 27.25 4.26 -54.38
C LEU A 11 28.06 3.79 -53.17
N VAL A 12 29.33 3.39 -53.34
CA VAL A 12 30.22 2.94 -52.27
C VAL A 12 30.75 4.12 -51.45
N ALA A 13 30.76 5.33 -52.00
CA ALA A 13 31.24 6.54 -51.29
C ALA A 13 30.27 7.04 -50.18
N PHE A 14 29.02 6.54 -50.13
CA PHE A 14 28.07 6.89 -49.12
C PHE A 14 28.00 5.89 -47.95
N VAL A 15 28.81 4.81 -47.97
CA VAL A 15 29.00 3.96 -46.77
C VAL A 15 30.05 4.68 -45.91
N SER A 16 29.69 5.86 -45.44
CA SER A 16 30.52 6.66 -44.58
C SER A 16 30.49 6.09 -43.15
N CYS A 17 31.66 5.78 -42.67
CA CYS A 17 32.03 5.52 -41.28
C CYS A 17 31.10 6.19 -40.29
N GLU A 18 30.35 5.37 -39.55
CA GLU A 18 30.03 5.77 -38.20
C GLU A 18 31.36 5.80 -37.43
N GLY A 19 31.78 6.96 -37.02
CA GLY A 19 32.95 7.13 -36.17
C GLY A 19 32.77 6.36 -34.85
N PRO A 20 33.85 5.92 -34.20
CA PRO A 20 33.74 5.27 -32.92
C PRO A 20 32.95 6.16 -31.95
N MET A 21 32.00 5.56 -31.27
CA MET A 21 31.21 6.23 -30.21
C MET A 21 32.19 6.89 -29.25
N GLY A 22 32.05 8.19 -29.01
CA GLY A 22 32.89 8.93 -28.06
C GLY A 22 32.88 8.26 -26.69
N PRO A 23 33.91 8.41 -25.88
CA PRO A 23 33.93 7.85 -24.53
C PRO A 23 32.69 8.35 -23.74
N GLU A 24 32.09 7.44 -22.98
CA GLU A 24 31.02 7.83 -22.05
C GLU A 24 31.48 9.00 -21.19
N GLY A 25 30.62 9.99 -21.06
CA GLY A 25 30.89 11.15 -20.19
C GLY A 25 31.12 10.66 -18.73
N PRO A 26 31.91 11.40 -17.96
CA PRO A 26 32.15 11.04 -16.57
C PRO A 26 30.83 10.93 -15.83
N MET A 27 30.71 9.89 -15.00
CA MET A 27 29.55 9.68 -14.12
C MET A 27 29.32 10.98 -13.32
N GLY A 28 28.09 11.47 -13.31
CA GLY A 28 27.73 12.65 -12.52
C GLY A 28 28.14 12.47 -11.06
N PRO A 29 28.42 13.57 -10.34
CA PRO A 29 28.76 13.48 -8.93
C PRO A 29 27.66 12.76 -8.18
N GLN A 30 28.06 11.89 -7.26
CA GLN A 30 27.13 11.21 -6.35
C GLN A 30 26.31 12.28 -5.62
N GLY A 31 25.00 12.13 -5.61
CA GLY A 31 24.12 13.02 -4.86
C GLY A 31 24.56 13.13 -3.39
N PRO A 32 24.29 14.23 -2.74
CA PRO A 32 24.61 14.41 -1.34
C PRO A 32 24.05 13.22 -0.54
N SER A 33 24.84 12.67 0.36
CA SER A 33 24.35 11.70 1.33
C SER A 33 23.14 12.30 2.00
N GLY A 34 22.01 11.56 2.03
CA GLY A 34 20.83 12.00 2.74
C GLY A 34 21.24 12.41 4.16
N SER A 35 21.03 13.68 4.50
CA SER A 35 21.31 14.15 5.84
C SER A 35 20.33 13.49 6.79
N GLY A 36 20.84 12.58 7.63
CA GLY A 36 20.18 12.07 8.80
C GLY A 36 18.80 11.49 8.54
N GLY A 37 18.71 10.26 8.01
CA GLY A 37 17.52 9.47 8.27
C GLY A 37 17.34 9.38 9.78
N ASN A 38 16.17 9.73 10.29
CA ASN A 38 15.87 9.55 11.71
C ASN A 38 16.16 8.09 12.05
N VAL A 39 17.03 7.89 13.02
CA VAL A 39 17.31 6.55 13.54
C VAL A 39 16.01 6.07 14.17
N VAL A 40 15.52 4.90 13.79
CA VAL A 40 14.38 4.28 14.48
C VAL A 40 14.86 3.95 15.90
N GLU A 41 14.38 4.71 16.88
CA GLU A 41 14.76 4.54 18.28
C GLU A 41 14.02 3.39 18.95
N GLY A 42 12.85 3.03 18.42
CA GLY A 42 12.06 1.95 18.97
C GLY A 42 10.96 1.46 18.03
N TRP A 43 10.36 0.35 18.42
CA TRP A 43 9.18 -0.18 17.75
C TRP A 43 8.30 -0.93 18.75
N ARG A 44 7.00 -0.94 18.50
CA ARG A 44 6.00 -1.72 19.23
C ARG A 44 4.96 -2.24 18.27
N ASN A 45 4.28 -3.29 18.66
CA ASN A 45 3.08 -3.74 17.96
C ASN A 45 2.03 -4.24 18.95
N VAL A 46 0.79 -4.19 18.51
CA VAL A 46 -0.35 -4.80 19.18
C VAL A 46 -1.12 -5.61 18.14
N THR A 47 -1.56 -6.80 18.56
CA THR A 47 -2.44 -7.65 17.75
C THR A 47 -3.79 -7.73 18.44
N MET A 48 -4.87 -7.48 17.69
CA MET A 48 -6.23 -7.39 18.19
C MET A 48 -7.14 -8.26 17.33
N THR A 49 -7.82 -9.23 17.96
CA THR A 49 -8.88 -9.98 17.30
C THR A 49 -10.22 -9.32 17.62
N VAL A 50 -10.85 -8.79 16.59
CA VAL A 50 -12.16 -8.13 16.66
C VAL A 50 -13.22 -9.16 16.28
N LYS A 51 -14.06 -9.53 17.22
CA LYS A 51 -15.16 -10.46 16.98
C LYS A 51 -16.31 -9.74 16.27
N SER A 52 -17.16 -10.49 15.57
CA SER A 52 -18.31 -9.90 14.86
C SER A 52 -19.18 -9.02 15.78
N ASN A 53 -19.38 -9.42 17.04
CA ASN A 53 -20.20 -8.64 17.97
C ASN A 53 -19.52 -7.38 18.52
N ASP A 54 -18.21 -7.25 18.38
CA ASP A 54 -17.47 -6.09 18.90
C ASP A 54 -17.57 -4.89 17.96
N TRP A 55 -17.96 -5.11 16.71
CA TRP A 55 -18.18 -4.06 15.74
C TRP A 55 -19.42 -3.23 16.10
N LYS A 56 -19.24 -1.92 16.16
CA LYS A 56 -20.31 -0.93 16.40
C LYS A 56 -20.70 -0.30 15.06
N LEU A 57 -21.99 -0.29 14.76
CA LEU A 57 -22.50 0.45 13.61
C LEU A 57 -22.48 1.94 13.94
N ILE A 58 -21.84 2.71 13.08
CA ILE A 58 -21.88 4.18 13.08
C ILE A 58 -22.81 4.56 11.93
N ASP A 59 -23.98 5.05 12.30
CA ASP A 59 -25.00 5.45 11.35
C ASP A 59 -24.82 6.92 10.99
N ASN A 60 -24.46 7.19 9.76
CA ASN A 60 -24.25 8.52 9.24
C ASN A 60 -25.55 9.07 8.59
N ALA A 61 -25.84 10.33 8.82
CA ALA A 61 -27.04 10.98 8.33
C ALA A 61 -27.15 11.03 6.79
N ASP A 62 -26.06 10.82 6.08
CA ASP A 62 -25.99 10.75 4.61
C ASP A 62 -26.22 9.32 4.05
N GLY A 63 -26.51 8.35 4.93
CA GLY A 63 -26.75 6.96 4.56
C GLY A 63 -25.48 6.12 4.35
N ASN A 64 -24.30 6.67 4.62
CA ASN A 64 -23.02 5.95 4.54
C ASN A 64 -22.68 5.33 5.90
N SER A 65 -23.50 4.39 6.36
CA SER A 65 -23.23 3.69 7.62
C SER A 65 -21.99 2.81 7.50
N ILE A 66 -21.18 2.79 8.56
CA ILE A 66 -19.94 2.03 8.64
C ILE A 66 -19.85 1.26 9.93
N TYR A 67 -19.13 0.16 9.93
CA TYR A 67 -18.77 -0.51 11.16
C TYR A 67 -17.43 0.01 11.68
N MET A 68 -17.35 0.21 13.00
CA MET A 68 -16.15 0.69 13.69
C MET A 68 -15.85 -0.19 14.90
N TYR A 69 -14.58 -0.42 15.15
CA TYR A 69 -14.05 -0.94 16.40
C TYR A 69 -12.87 -0.07 16.83
N GLU A 70 -12.89 0.42 18.06
CA GLU A 70 -11.84 1.29 18.62
C GLU A 70 -11.29 0.73 19.93
N PHE A 71 -10.03 1.02 20.21
CA PHE A 71 -9.38 0.64 21.46
C PHE A 71 -8.30 1.65 21.88
N GLU A 72 -8.06 1.72 23.16
CA GLU A 72 -6.96 2.51 23.71
C GLU A 72 -5.62 1.79 23.55
N TRP A 73 -4.61 2.55 23.15
CA TRP A 73 -3.23 2.07 23.09
C TRP A 73 -2.25 3.17 23.53
N SER A 74 -1.85 3.14 24.80
CA SER A 74 -1.02 4.15 25.44
C SER A 74 0.37 4.32 24.83
N GLU A 75 0.90 3.28 24.14
CA GLU A 75 2.18 3.35 23.43
C GLU A 75 2.12 4.27 22.20
N LEU A 76 0.94 4.53 21.66
CA LEU A 76 0.71 5.50 20.60
C LEU A 76 0.69 6.93 21.18
N THR A 77 1.86 7.38 21.59
CA THR A 77 2.04 8.70 22.19
C THR A 77 1.89 9.82 21.17
N LYS A 78 1.76 11.08 21.65
CA LYS A 78 1.79 12.26 20.79
C LYS A 78 3.07 12.32 19.93
N ASN A 79 4.22 11.97 20.51
CA ASN A 79 5.48 11.94 19.76
C ASN A 79 5.46 10.91 18.62
N VAL A 80 4.94 9.71 18.87
CA VAL A 80 4.78 8.69 17.83
C VAL A 80 3.82 9.17 16.74
N PHE A 81 2.71 9.81 17.11
CA PHE A 81 1.75 10.35 16.18
C PHE A 81 2.34 11.43 15.26
N GLU A 82 3.16 12.34 15.80
CA GLU A 82 3.73 13.47 15.06
C GLU A 82 4.99 13.11 14.26
N ASN A 83 5.80 12.16 14.76
CA ASN A 83 7.15 11.90 14.23
C ASN A 83 7.40 10.43 13.86
N GLY A 84 6.52 9.52 14.25
CA GLY A 84 6.66 8.10 14.01
C GLY A 84 5.96 7.61 12.74
N ILE A 85 6.03 6.31 12.55
CA ILE A 85 5.31 5.59 11.49
C ILE A 85 4.35 4.63 12.15
N VAL A 86 3.09 4.64 11.70
CA VAL A 86 2.05 3.70 12.13
C VAL A 86 1.61 2.86 10.95
N LEU A 87 1.69 1.53 11.08
CA LEU A 87 1.37 0.57 10.03
C LEU A 87 0.28 -0.38 10.51
N GLY A 88 -0.81 -0.44 9.77
CA GLY A 88 -1.91 -1.36 10.00
C GLY A 88 -1.87 -2.54 9.04
N HIS A 89 -2.11 -3.74 9.58
CA HIS A 89 -2.18 -4.98 8.82
C HIS A 89 -3.36 -5.82 9.26
N LEU A 90 -3.87 -6.62 8.33
CA LEU A 90 -4.84 -7.67 8.56
C LEU A 90 -4.14 -9.04 8.48
N TYR A 91 -4.42 -9.95 9.42
CA TYR A 91 -4.05 -11.34 9.27
C TYR A 91 -4.98 -12.01 8.27
N THR A 92 -4.40 -12.57 7.21
CA THR A 92 -5.12 -13.33 6.18
C THR A 92 -4.50 -14.70 6.02
N LYS A 93 -5.23 -15.64 5.41
CA LYS A 93 -4.70 -16.96 5.07
C LYS A 93 -4.74 -17.17 3.57
N VAL A 94 -3.64 -17.66 3.01
CA VAL A 94 -3.56 -18.13 1.62
C VAL A 94 -3.20 -19.62 1.68
N GLY A 95 -4.19 -20.48 1.51
CA GLY A 95 -4.07 -21.90 1.83
C GLY A 95 -3.85 -22.10 3.32
N ASP A 96 -2.76 -22.77 3.68
CA ASP A 96 -2.37 -23.01 5.09
C ASP A 96 -1.38 -21.97 5.62
N VAL A 97 -1.01 -20.98 4.81
CA VAL A 97 -0.03 -19.96 5.18
C VAL A 97 -0.74 -18.73 5.72
N GLU A 98 -0.40 -18.33 6.95
CA GLU A 98 -0.83 -17.07 7.53
C GLU A 98 0.04 -15.92 6.99
N THR A 99 -0.61 -14.84 6.59
CA THR A 99 0.05 -13.66 6.01
C THR A 99 -0.42 -12.40 6.70
N LEU A 100 0.44 -11.38 6.71
CA LEU A 100 0.11 -10.01 7.11
C LEU A 100 -0.11 -9.17 5.85
N THR A 101 -1.34 -8.74 5.65
CA THR A 101 -1.70 -7.93 4.50
C THR A 101 -1.87 -6.48 4.93
N PRO A 102 -1.18 -5.52 4.29
CA PRO A 102 -1.33 -4.11 4.64
C PRO A 102 -2.76 -3.60 4.49
N LEU A 103 -3.17 -2.72 5.39
CA LEU A 103 -4.40 -1.95 5.25
C LEU A 103 -4.13 -0.66 4.42
N PRO A 104 -5.10 -0.18 3.64
CA PRO A 104 -6.46 -0.70 3.47
C PRO A 104 -6.50 -2.02 2.70
N TYR A 105 -7.42 -2.91 3.07
CA TYR A 105 -7.63 -4.18 2.40
C TYR A 105 -9.06 -4.32 1.90
N VAL A 106 -9.23 -4.87 0.69
CA VAL A 106 -10.52 -5.02 0.04
C VAL A 106 -10.80 -6.50 -0.23
N PHE A 107 -11.92 -7.00 0.29
CA PHE A 107 -12.48 -8.29 -0.06
C PHE A 107 -13.55 -8.13 -1.14
N HIS A 108 -13.49 -8.95 -2.17
CA HIS A 108 -14.56 -9.10 -3.15
C HIS A 108 -15.44 -10.27 -2.71
N ARG A 109 -16.71 -9.99 -2.52
CA ARG A 109 -17.70 -10.96 -2.06
C ARG A 109 -18.71 -11.28 -3.16
N LYS A 110 -19.26 -12.46 -3.09
CA LYS A 110 -20.38 -12.92 -3.93
C LYS A 110 -21.24 -13.84 -3.09
N ASP A 111 -22.55 -13.61 -3.08
CA ASP A 111 -23.53 -14.50 -2.47
C ASP A 111 -23.96 -15.63 -3.40
N LYS A 112 -24.81 -16.53 -2.88
CA LYS A 112 -25.40 -17.64 -3.63
C LYS A 112 -26.36 -17.21 -4.73
N ASP A 113 -26.92 -16.01 -4.64
CA ASP A 113 -27.88 -15.46 -5.58
C ASP A 113 -27.17 -14.68 -6.71
N GLY A 114 -25.85 -14.54 -6.62
CA GLY A 114 -25.00 -13.90 -7.60
C GLY A 114 -24.75 -12.42 -7.37
N ASN A 115 -25.25 -11.81 -6.29
CA ASN A 115 -24.97 -10.44 -5.93
C ASN A 115 -23.50 -10.32 -5.53
N THR A 116 -22.88 -9.22 -5.88
CA THR A 116 -21.47 -8.95 -5.60
C THR A 116 -21.32 -7.61 -4.90
N TRP A 117 -20.43 -7.58 -3.89
CA TRP A 117 -20.06 -6.35 -3.20
C TRP A 117 -18.58 -6.39 -2.81
N THR A 118 -18.09 -5.30 -2.29
CA THR A 118 -16.76 -5.24 -1.68
C THR A 118 -16.86 -4.82 -0.22
N GLU A 119 -16.04 -5.45 0.62
CA GLU A 119 -15.81 -5.05 2.00
C GLU A 119 -14.43 -4.40 2.04
N THR A 120 -14.35 -3.17 2.52
CA THR A 120 -13.09 -2.46 2.68
C THR A 120 -12.78 -2.28 4.14
N TYR A 121 -11.61 -2.75 4.57
CA TYR A 121 -11.09 -2.58 5.92
C TYR A 121 -10.02 -1.53 5.93
N THR A 122 -10.18 -0.53 6.80
CA THR A 122 -9.25 0.59 6.97
C THR A 122 -8.96 0.80 8.45
N TYR A 123 -8.04 1.69 8.75
CA TYR A 123 -7.78 2.14 10.11
C TYR A 123 -7.42 3.62 10.13
N ASP A 124 -7.64 4.24 11.24
CA ASP A 124 -7.06 5.52 11.62
C ASP A 124 -6.57 5.50 13.06
N TYR A 125 -5.92 6.57 13.47
CA TYR A 125 -5.35 6.66 14.80
C TYR A 125 -5.16 8.11 15.22
N ASN A 126 -5.18 8.31 16.54
CA ASN A 126 -4.78 9.55 17.17
C ASN A 126 -3.98 9.21 18.44
N PRO A 127 -3.39 10.18 19.15
CA PRO A 127 -2.65 9.88 20.36
C PRO A 127 -3.49 9.11 21.38
N GLY A 128 -3.06 7.88 21.69
CA GLY A 128 -3.70 6.99 22.64
C GLY A 128 -4.80 6.09 22.11
N TRP A 129 -5.22 6.22 20.84
CA TRP A 129 -6.34 5.47 20.27
C TRP A 129 -6.08 4.96 18.88
N VAL A 130 -6.65 3.82 18.57
CA VAL A 130 -6.70 3.24 17.22
C VAL A 130 -8.12 2.81 16.91
N ALA A 131 -8.60 3.08 15.70
CA ALA A 131 -9.89 2.60 15.23
C ALA A 131 -9.72 1.82 13.92
N PHE A 132 -10.45 0.71 13.83
CA PHE A 132 -10.63 -0.05 12.58
C PHE A 132 -12.02 0.21 12.04
N TYR A 133 -12.12 0.27 10.71
CA TYR A 133 -13.38 0.50 10.01
C TYR A 133 -13.62 -0.59 8.99
N ALA A 134 -14.90 -0.98 8.84
CA ALA A 134 -15.36 -1.82 7.76
C ALA A 134 -16.49 -1.10 7.01
N THR A 135 -16.36 -0.99 5.70
CA THR A 135 -17.35 -0.38 4.81
C THR A 135 -17.75 -1.36 3.72
N TYR A 136 -19.00 -1.27 3.28
CA TYR A 136 -19.55 -2.13 2.23
C TYR A 136 -19.95 -1.27 1.02
N SER A 137 -19.60 -1.72 -0.19
CA SER A 137 -19.88 -0.97 -1.43
C SER A 137 -21.35 -0.88 -1.80
N ASP A 138 -22.18 -1.77 -1.29
CA ASP A 138 -23.63 -1.81 -1.47
C ASP A 138 -24.37 -1.11 -0.32
N PHE A 139 -23.62 -0.59 0.67
CA PHE A 139 -24.15 0.06 1.87
C PHE A 139 -25.07 -0.82 2.73
N PHE A 140 -25.06 -2.14 2.50
CA PHE A 140 -25.86 -3.08 3.25
C PHE A 140 -25.19 -3.44 4.56
N VAL A 141 -25.77 -3.00 5.67
CA VAL A 141 -25.19 -3.11 7.02
C VAL A 141 -25.99 -4.04 7.95
N ASP A 142 -26.83 -4.92 7.39
CA ASP A 142 -27.59 -5.89 8.21
C ASP A 142 -26.70 -7.01 8.73
N GLU A 143 -25.58 -7.28 8.07
CA GLU A 143 -24.60 -8.28 8.50
C GLU A 143 -23.31 -7.59 8.99
N LYS A 144 -22.94 -7.89 10.23
CA LYS A 144 -21.71 -7.40 10.82
C LYS A 144 -20.49 -8.06 10.15
N PRO A 145 -19.33 -7.36 10.12
CA PRO A 145 -18.08 -7.99 9.69
C PRO A 145 -17.80 -9.28 10.47
N GLN A 146 -17.16 -10.23 9.81
CA GLN A 146 -16.73 -11.47 10.45
C GLN A 146 -15.63 -11.17 11.49
N GLU A 147 -15.28 -12.19 12.28
CA GLU A 147 -14.12 -12.10 13.17
C GLU A 147 -12.85 -11.88 12.35
N MET A 148 -12.09 -10.84 12.70
CA MET A 148 -10.89 -10.43 12.01
C MET A 148 -9.76 -10.14 13.00
N THR A 149 -8.54 -10.50 12.63
CA THR A 149 -7.36 -10.20 13.45
C THR A 149 -6.50 -9.15 12.77
N PHE A 150 -6.28 -8.05 13.45
CA PHE A 150 -5.50 -6.91 12.99
C PHE A 150 -4.20 -6.79 13.78
N ARG A 151 -3.21 -6.19 13.16
CA ARG A 151 -1.96 -5.80 13.80
C ARG A 151 -1.64 -4.36 13.49
N ILE A 152 -1.39 -3.56 14.53
CA ILE A 152 -0.82 -2.23 14.40
C ILE A 152 0.63 -2.28 14.88
N SER A 153 1.52 -1.69 14.09
CA SER A 153 2.94 -1.52 14.43
C SER A 153 3.29 -0.06 14.41
N ILE A 154 4.03 0.40 15.39
CA ILE A 154 4.58 1.75 15.48
C ILE A 154 6.09 1.71 15.51
N LEU A 155 6.70 2.69 14.83
CA LEU A 155 8.15 2.90 14.79
C LEU A 155 8.40 4.38 15.07
N TRP A 156 9.43 4.70 15.88
CA TRP A 156 9.81 6.07 16.19
C TRP A 156 11.30 6.22 16.46
#